data_a393dfb86a567f089a78f6d0a928d565
#
_entry.id   a393dfb86a567f089a78f6d0a928d565
#
_cell.length_a   1.000
_cell.length_b   1.000
_cell.length_c   1.000
_cell.angle_alpha   90.00
_cell.angle_beta   90.00
_cell.angle_gamma   90.00
#
_symmetry.space_group_name_H-M   'P 1'
#
loop_
_entity.id
_entity.type
_entity.pdbx_description
1 polymer ?
#
loop_
_entity_poly.entity_id
_entity_poly.type
_entity_poly.pdbx_seq_one_letter_code
_entity_poly.pdbx_strand_id
1 'polypeptide(L)'
;MKVVTVRTVVVAGAVCLGASAAAAQVVKQEVPGIRNFAKVESTVACAGAITADAVPAVKKMGYAAIINLRLATETGADIEGHTAAAKAAGIQYIHIPFSAANPDPAAVDVFLKAITTPGVAPAFIH
;
A
#
# COMPACT_ATOMS: atom_id res chain seq x y z
N MET A 1 -55.37 30.27 44.97
CA MET A 1 -54.33 29.27 44.84
C MET A 1 -54.12 28.93 43.37
N LYS A 2 -53.12 29.49 42.70
CA LYS A 2 -52.89 29.25 41.26
C LYS A 2 -51.88 28.12 41.13
N VAL A 3 -52.35 27.01 40.49
CA VAL A 3 -51.50 25.87 40.18
C VAL A 3 -50.72 26.19 38.88
N VAL A 4 -49.41 26.28 38.98
CA VAL A 4 -48.52 26.44 37.83
C VAL A 4 -48.13 25.08 37.30
N THR A 5 -48.67 24.70 36.15
CA THR A 5 -48.31 23.46 35.45
C THR A 5 -47.02 23.68 34.65
N VAL A 6 -45.92 23.09 35.11
CA VAL A 6 -44.65 23.07 34.36
C VAL A 6 -44.76 22.00 33.29
N ARG A 7 -44.77 22.40 32.02
CA ARG A 7 -44.66 21.48 30.87
C ARG A 7 -43.18 21.22 30.60
N THR A 8 -42.72 20.01 30.90
CA THR A 8 -41.42 19.53 30.52
C THR A 8 -41.38 19.23 29.02
N VAL A 9 -40.61 20.01 28.26
CA VAL A 9 -40.36 19.76 26.85
C VAL A 9 -39.16 18.81 26.79
N VAL A 10 -39.38 17.57 26.41
CA VAL A 10 -38.30 16.62 26.09
C VAL A 10 -37.86 16.87 24.64
N VAL A 11 -36.69 17.49 24.48
CA VAL A 11 -36.05 17.62 23.18
C VAL A 11 -35.28 16.32 22.91
N ALA A 12 -35.87 15.45 22.07
CA ALA A 12 -35.14 14.27 21.57
C ALA A 12 -34.11 14.72 20.54
N GLY A 13 -32.83 14.85 20.95
CA GLY A 13 -31.72 15.07 20.08
C GLY A 13 -31.40 13.82 19.26
N ALA A 14 -31.73 13.83 17.97
CA ALA A 14 -31.27 12.82 17.03
C ALA A 14 -29.76 12.99 16.79
N VAL A 15 -28.97 12.11 17.40
CA VAL A 15 -27.53 11.98 17.08
C VAL A 15 -27.42 11.25 15.75
N CYS A 16 -27.26 12.00 14.66
CA CYS A 16 -26.85 11.44 13.39
C CYS A 16 -25.37 10.98 13.50
N LEU A 17 -25.17 9.69 13.75
CA LEU A 17 -23.88 9.06 13.54
C LEU A 17 -23.58 9.06 12.03
N GLY A 18 -22.93 10.11 11.56
CA GLY A 18 -22.34 10.15 10.23
C GLY A 18 -21.21 9.12 10.15
N ALA A 19 -21.44 7.98 9.50
CA ALA A 19 -20.40 7.08 9.09
C ALA A 19 -19.54 7.83 8.06
N SER A 20 -18.43 8.43 8.48
CA SER A 20 -17.40 8.92 7.58
C SER A 20 -16.80 7.71 6.89
N ALA A 21 -17.17 7.49 5.62
CA ALA A 21 -16.42 6.59 4.77
C ALA A 21 -14.99 7.15 4.68
N ALA A 22 -14.04 6.52 5.35
CA ALA A 22 -12.63 6.84 5.20
C ALA A 22 -12.25 6.48 3.75
N ALA A 23 -12.24 7.48 2.88
CA ALA A 23 -11.71 7.32 1.54
C ALA A 23 -10.22 7.00 1.67
N ALA A 24 -9.78 5.92 1.02
CA ALA A 24 -8.37 5.57 0.95
C ALA A 24 -7.56 6.78 0.46
N GLN A 25 -6.64 7.28 1.28
CA GLN A 25 -5.81 8.42 0.92
C GLN A 25 -4.56 7.95 0.22
N VAL A 26 -4.39 8.37 -1.03
CA VAL A 26 -3.15 8.20 -1.78
C VAL A 26 -2.26 9.42 -1.56
N VAL A 27 -1.11 9.23 -0.93
CA VAL A 27 -0.12 10.28 -0.70
C VAL A 27 1.07 10.08 -1.64
N LYS A 28 1.27 11.00 -2.57
CA LYS A 28 2.44 11.02 -3.47
C LYS A 28 3.62 11.68 -2.75
N GLN A 29 4.79 11.10 -2.92
CA GLN A 29 6.04 11.60 -2.34
C GLN A 29 7.18 11.45 -3.35
N GLU A 30 8.14 12.38 -3.29
CA GLU A 30 9.38 12.27 -4.05
C GLU A 30 10.44 11.59 -3.19
N VAL A 31 10.95 10.46 -3.70
CA VAL A 31 12.02 9.68 -3.05
C VAL A 31 13.12 9.39 -4.04
N PRO A 32 14.38 9.74 -3.74
CA PRO A 32 15.51 9.47 -4.63
C PRO A 32 15.59 7.99 -5.04
N GLY A 33 15.72 7.72 -6.32
CA GLY A 33 15.81 6.36 -6.88
C GLY A 33 14.47 5.62 -6.98
N ILE A 34 13.35 6.25 -6.60
CA ILE A 34 12.00 5.66 -6.68
C ILE A 34 11.11 6.59 -7.51
N ARG A 35 10.66 6.12 -8.67
CA ARG A 35 9.79 6.90 -9.55
C ARG A 35 8.33 6.78 -9.12
N ASN A 36 7.59 7.90 -9.14
CA ASN A 36 6.15 7.93 -8.91
C ASN A 36 5.70 7.21 -7.63
N PHE A 37 6.43 7.39 -6.54
CA PHE A 37 6.06 6.77 -5.27
C PHE A 37 4.74 7.30 -4.74
N ALA A 38 3.84 6.39 -4.42
CA ALA A 38 2.55 6.69 -3.84
C ALA A 38 2.23 5.72 -2.70
N LYS A 39 2.07 6.25 -1.49
CA LYS A 39 1.60 5.46 -0.35
C LYS A 39 0.09 5.32 -0.43
N VAL A 40 -0.39 4.09 -0.37
CA VAL A 40 -1.82 3.76 -0.36
C VAL A 40 -2.15 3.16 0.99
N GLU A 41 -2.71 3.95 1.87
CA GLU A 41 -2.99 3.57 3.27
C GLU A 41 -1.76 3.05 4.03
N SER A 42 -1.97 2.13 4.98
CA SER A 42 -0.91 1.60 5.85
C SER A 42 -0.28 0.30 5.35
N THR A 43 -0.88 -0.36 4.37
CA THR A 43 -0.54 -1.74 3.98
C THR A 43 0.17 -1.87 2.65
N VAL A 44 0.03 -0.87 1.77
CA VAL A 44 0.55 -0.93 0.40
C VAL A 44 1.11 0.42 -0.02
N ALA A 45 2.23 0.40 -0.74
CA ALA A 45 2.68 1.51 -1.56
C ALA A 45 2.93 1.03 -2.99
N CYS A 46 2.74 1.92 -3.95
CA CYS A 46 2.98 1.66 -5.35
C CYS A 46 4.02 2.65 -5.90
N ALA A 47 4.86 2.18 -6.81
CA ALA A 47 5.83 3.00 -7.50
C ALA A 47 6.01 2.56 -8.96
N GLY A 48 6.74 3.35 -9.71
CA GLY A 48 7.30 2.95 -10.99
C GLY A 48 8.63 2.21 -10.79
N ALA A 49 9.58 2.39 -11.72
CA ALA A 49 10.89 1.79 -11.57
C ALA A 49 11.63 2.33 -10.34
N ILE A 50 12.35 1.44 -9.67
CA ILE A 50 13.28 1.78 -8.59
C ILE A 50 14.71 1.39 -8.99
N THR A 51 15.69 1.95 -8.30
CA THR A 51 17.10 1.52 -8.42
C THR A 51 17.44 0.56 -7.28
N ALA A 52 18.42 -0.32 -7.48
CA ALA A 52 18.89 -1.20 -6.41
C ALA A 52 19.36 -0.42 -5.16
N ASP A 53 19.98 0.74 -5.36
CA ASP A 53 20.44 1.62 -4.28
C ASP A 53 19.27 2.22 -3.45
N ALA A 54 18.06 2.25 -4.01
CA ALA A 54 16.88 2.73 -3.29
C ALA A 54 16.23 1.67 -2.37
N VAL A 55 16.59 0.40 -2.51
CA VAL A 55 16.02 -0.70 -1.71
C VAL A 55 16.21 -0.49 -0.20
N PRO A 56 17.36 -0.06 0.32
CA PRO A 56 17.52 0.26 1.74
C PRO A 56 16.58 1.36 2.23
N ALA A 57 16.24 2.35 1.36
CA ALA A 57 15.30 3.39 1.71
C ALA A 57 13.87 2.83 1.85
N VAL A 58 13.47 1.89 0.99
CA VAL A 58 12.19 1.18 1.11
C VAL A 58 12.09 0.46 2.47
N LYS A 59 13.16 -0.23 2.88
CA LYS A 59 13.22 -0.86 4.21
C LYS A 59 13.08 0.15 5.34
N LYS A 60 13.79 1.30 5.26
CA LYS A 60 13.71 2.37 6.28
C LYS A 60 12.33 3.00 6.37
N MET A 61 11.57 3.04 5.28
CA MET A 61 10.18 3.49 5.28
C MET A 61 9.21 2.52 5.96
N GLY A 62 9.68 1.34 6.41
CA GLY A 62 8.91 0.37 7.17
C GLY A 62 8.24 -0.73 6.36
N TYR A 63 8.53 -0.84 5.06
CA TYR A 63 8.00 -1.93 4.26
C TYR A 63 8.68 -3.25 4.59
N ALA A 64 7.89 -4.31 4.67
CA ALA A 64 8.34 -5.67 4.98
C ALA A 64 8.78 -6.43 3.72
N ALA A 65 8.17 -6.11 2.58
CA ALA A 65 8.46 -6.76 1.31
C ALA A 65 8.45 -5.76 0.15
N ILE A 66 9.23 -6.09 -0.88
CA ILE A 66 9.16 -5.49 -2.22
C ILE A 66 8.56 -6.52 -3.16
N ILE A 67 7.50 -6.15 -3.88
CA ILE A 67 6.89 -6.97 -4.93
C ILE A 67 7.18 -6.28 -6.27
N ASN A 68 7.99 -6.94 -7.10
CA ASN A 68 8.30 -6.47 -8.44
C ASN A 68 7.35 -7.13 -9.44
N LEU A 69 6.50 -6.33 -10.09
CA LEU A 69 5.58 -6.78 -11.12
C LEU A 69 6.11 -6.63 -12.53
N ARG A 70 7.31 -6.05 -12.70
CA ARG A 70 7.87 -5.78 -14.03
C ARG A 70 8.36 -7.06 -14.70
N LEU A 71 8.23 -7.11 -16.02
CA LEU A 71 8.90 -8.15 -16.80
C LEU A 71 10.42 -7.97 -16.68
N ALA A 72 11.16 -9.07 -16.65
CA ALA A 72 12.62 -9.03 -16.54
C ALA A 72 13.30 -8.25 -17.70
N THR A 73 12.62 -8.11 -18.82
CA THR A 73 13.08 -7.36 -20.01
C THR A 73 12.77 -5.88 -19.97
N GLU A 74 11.97 -5.42 -18.99
CA GLU A 74 11.63 -4.00 -18.87
C GLU A 74 12.78 -3.19 -18.28
N THR A 75 12.94 -1.96 -18.79
CA THR A 75 13.89 -1.00 -18.22
C THR A 75 13.59 -0.75 -16.74
N GLY A 76 14.59 -0.93 -15.89
CA GLY A 76 14.47 -0.76 -14.44
C GLY A 76 13.89 -1.98 -13.72
N ALA A 77 13.82 -3.14 -14.38
CA ALA A 77 13.46 -4.39 -13.73
C ALA A 77 14.56 -4.90 -12.79
N ASP A 78 15.84 -4.87 -13.23
CA ASP A 78 17.06 -5.24 -12.47
C ASP A 78 16.83 -6.31 -11.36
N ILE A 79 16.32 -7.46 -11.75
CA ILE A 79 15.91 -8.50 -10.81
C ILE A 79 17.07 -8.96 -9.92
N GLU A 80 18.26 -9.11 -10.48
CA GLU A 80 19.44 -9.56 -9.73
C GLU A 80 19.91 -8.47 -8.74
N GLY A 81 20.04 -7.23 -9.21
CA GLY A 81 20.46 -6.12 -8.35
C GLY A 81 19.47 -5.87 -7.20
N HIS A 82 18.18 -5.87 -7.50
CA HIS A 82 17.15 -5.74 -6.45
C HIS A 82 17.15 -6.91 -5.45
N THR A 83 17.33 -8.14 -5.94
CA THR A 83 17.42 -9.32 -5.06
C THR A 83 18.62 -9.23 -4.12
N ALA A 84 19.79 -8.86 -4.65
CA ALA A 84 21.00 -8.68 -3.86
C ALA A 84 20.86 -7.56 -2.82
N ALA A 85 20.31 -6.41 -3.23
CA ALA A 85 20.08 -5.27 -2.36
C ALA A 85 19.04 -5.59 -1.26
N ALA A 86 17.96 -6.29 -1.60
CA ALA A 86 16.94 -6.72 -0.65
C ALA A 86 17.51 -7.67 0.39
N LYS A 87 18.32 -8.65 -0.03
CA LYS A 87 19.02 -9.56 0.88
C LYS A 87 19.92 -8.81 1.84
N ALA A 88 20.71 -7.87 1.33
CA ALA A 88 21.60 -7.04 2.14
C ALA A 88 20.84 -6.14 3.14
N ALA A 89 19.70 -5.60 2.74
CA ALA A 89 18.85 -4.76 3.58
C ALA A 89 17.94 -5.53 4.55
N GLY A 90 17.84 -6.85 4.43
CA GLY A 90 16.95 -7.67 5.25
C GLY A 90 15.47 -7.41 4.97
N ILE A 91 15.08 -7.18 3.71
CA ILE A 91 13.70 -7.04 3.25
C ILE A 91 13.38 -8.19 2.28
N GLN A 92 12.15 -8.69 2.32
CA GLN A 92 11.71 -9.72 1.38
C GLN A 92 11.62 -9.14 -0.03
N TYR A 93 11.98 -9.94 -1.03
CA TYR A 93 11.84 -9.59 -2.44
C TYR A 93 11.07 -10.68 -3.18
N ILE A 94 9.98 -10.30 -3.84
CA ILE A 94 9.08 -11.21 -4.53
C ILE A 94 8.94 -10.70 -5.97
N HIS A 95 9.30 -11.52 -6.95
CA HIS A 95 9.14 -11.20 -8.37
C HIS A 95 7.92 -11.95 -8.92
N ILE A 96 6.94 -11.18 -9.41
CA ILE A 96 5.72 -11.69 -10.03
C ILE A 96 5.58 -10.96 -11.37
N PRO A 97 6.19 -11.45 -12.45
CA PRO A 97 6.15 -10.77 -13.74
C PRO A 97 4.72 -10.69 -14.26
N PHE A 98 4.29 -9.47 -14.60
CA PHE A 98 2.95 -9.19 -15.10
C PHE A 98 3.02 -8.34 -16.36
N SER A 99 2.30 -8.75 -17.41
CA SER A 99 2.14 -7.99 -18.64
C SER A 99 0.72 -7.48 -18.77
N ALA A 100 0.55 -6.16 -18.79
CA ALA A 100 -0.75 -5.54 -19.04
C ALA A 100 -1.29 -5.79 -20.47
N ALA A 101 -0.38 -6.02 -21.43
CA ALA A 101 -0.76 -6.34 -22.81
C ALA A 101 -1.24 -7.78 -22.99
N ASN A 102 -0.78 -8.68 -22.12
CA ASN A 102 -1.17 -10.09 -22.13
C ASN A 102 -1.30 -10.58 -20.68
N PRO A 103 -2.38 -10.20 -19.98
CA PRO A 103 -2.55 -10.50 -18.57
C PRO A 103 -2.73 -12.01 -18.35
N ASP A 104 -1.95 -12.55 -17.40
CA ASP A 104 -2.07 -13.93 -16.94
C ASP A 104 -2.89 -13.97 -15.63
N PRO A 105 -4.07 -14.59 -15.62
CA PRO A 105 -4.85 -14.72 -14.38
C PRO A 105 -4.10 -15.41 -13.25
N ALA A 106 -3.20 -16.35 -13.55
CA ALA A 106 -2.38 -17.01 -12.54
C ALA A 106 -1.46 -16.05 -11.79
N ALA A 107 -0.95 -15.00 -12.46
CA ALA A 107 -0.15 -13.96 -11.81
C ALA A 107 -0.96 -13.16 -10.77
N VAL A 108 -2.26 -12.96 -11.01
CA VAL A 108 -3.17 -12.31 -10.04
C VAL A 108 -3.32 -13.16 -8.80
N ASP A 109 -3.53 -14.47 -8.94
CA ASP A 109 -3.66 -15.39 -7.80
C ASP A 109 -2.36 -15.44 -6.98
N VAL A 110 -1.20 -15.47 -7.64
CA VAL A 110 0.12 -15.42 -6.98
C VAL A 110 0.28 -14.10 -6.21
N PHE A 111 -0.11 -12.98 -6.81
CA PHE A 111 -0.05 -11.66 -6.18
C PHE A 111 -0.95 -11.59 -4.95
N LEU A 112 -2.22 -12.00 -5.06
CA LEU A 112 -3.16 -12.01 -3.94
C LEU A 112 -2.67 -12.89 -2.79
N LYS A 113 -2.12 -14.06 -3.10
CA LYS A 113 -1.50 -14.94 -2.11
C LYS A 113 -0.31 -14.27 -1.44
N ALA A 114 0.55 -13.60 -2.21
CA ALA A 114 1.72 -12.91 -1.67
C ALA A 114 1.33 -11.81 -0.68
N ILE A 115 0.44 -10.88 -1.05
CA ILE A 115 0.05 -9.76 -0.18
C ILE A 115 -0.76 -10.18 1.06
N THR A 116 -1.37 -11.35 1.06
CA THR A 116 -2.11 -11.91 2.20
C THR A 116 -1.25 -12.84 3.07
N THR A 117 -0.02 -13.12 2.65
CA THR A 117 0.91 -13.94 3.44
C THR A 117 1.40 -13.15 4.65
N PRO A 118 1.34 -13.73 5.88
CA PRO A 118 1.86 -13.09 7.08
C PRO A 118 3.32 -12.66 6.91
N GLY A 119 3.64 -11.41 7.31
CA GLY A 119 4.99 -10.85 7.24
C GLY A 119 5.36 -10.22 5.89
N VAL A 120 4.48 -10.22 4.90
CA VAL A 120 4.68 -9.50 3.63
C VAL A 120 4.17 -8.06 3.70
N ALA A 121 3.08 -7.82 4.41
CA ALA A 121 2.59 -6.46 4.63
C ALA A 121 3.38 -5.73 5.74
N PRO A 122 3.60 -4.41 5.62
CA PRO A 122 3.26 -3.56 4.48
C PRO A 122 4.16 -3.82 3.27
N ALA A 123 3.58 -3.89 2.08
CA ALA A 123 4.26 -4.22 0.84
C ALA A 123 4.52 -2.98 -0.04
N PHE A 124 5.70 -2.91 -0.62
CA PHE A 124 6.08 -1.95 -1.64
C PHE A 124 6.02 -2.62 -3.02
N ILE A 125 5.22 -2.08 -3.93
CA ILE A 125 4.93 -2.68 -5.24
C ILE A 125 5.47 -1.79 -6.35
N HIS A 126 6.19 -2.36 -7.30
CA HIS A 126 6.70 -1.62 -8.46
C HIS A 126 6.76 -2.45 -9.74
#